data_8b8e6e9844a2c8fe232875e7862faa33
#
_entry.id   8b8e6e9844a2c8fe232875e7862faa33
#
_cell.length_a   1.000
_cell.length_b   1.000
_cell.length_c   1.000
_cell.angle_alpha   90.00
_cell.angle_beta   90.00
_cell.angle_gamma   90.00
#
_symmetry.space_group_name_H-M   'P 1'
#
loop_
_entity.id
_entity.type
_entity.pdbx_description
1 polymer ?
#
loop_
_entity_poly.entity_id
_entity_poly.type
_entity_poly.pdbx_seq_one_letter_code
_entity_poly.pdbx_strand_id
1 'polypeptide(L)'
;MTIEIKRNAEETTIDLAGRLDTTTAPALDKTINEDIAGTKNLVLDIKGLEYISSAGLRVLLAAQKKMQKIGSMKVKNVREEVMEVFEMTGFADILVIE
;
A
#
# COMPACT_ATOMS: atom_id res chain seq x y z
N MET A 1 -4.05 2.39 13.33
CA MET A 1 -4.03 2.72 11.90
C MET A 1 -5.43 2.91 11.38
N THR A 2 -5.64 3.89 10.54
CA THR A 2 -6.92 4.05 9.85
C THR A 2 -6.77 3.67 8.39
N ILE A 3 -7.82 3.05 7.86
CA ILE A 3 -7.89 2.61 6.47
C ILE A 3 -9.18 3.16 5.88
N GLU A 4 -9.08 3.99 4.86
CA GLU A 4 -10.24 4.50 4.14
C GLU A 4 -10.17 4.03 2.68
N ILE A 5 -11.27 3.54 2.17
CA ILE A 5 -11.34 2.98 0.82
C ILE A 5 -12.26 3.86 -0.02
N LYS A 6 -11.76 4.27 -1.18
CA LYS A 6 -12.52 5.06 -2.15
C LYS A 6 -12.49 4.33 -3.48
N ARG A 7 -13.65 3.97 -4.01
CA ARG A 7 -13.74 3.28 -5.29
C ARG A 7 -14.35 4.19 -6.34
N ASN A 8 -13.76 4.20 -7.51
CA ASN A 8 -14.23 4.98 -8.64
C ASN A 8 -13.94 4.21 -9.93
N ALA A 9 -14.99 3.63 -10.53
CA ALA A 9 -14.86 2.78 -11.70
C ALA A 9 -13.89 1.63 -11.45
N GLU A 10 -12.76 1.56 -12.18
CA GLU A 10 -11.77 0.50 -12.04
C GLU A 10 -10.64 0.87 -11.09
N GLU A 11 -10.69 2.05 -10.50
CA GLU A 11 -9.66 2.51 -9.56
C GLU A 11 -10.14 2.39 -8.13
N THR A 12 -9.28 1.87 -7.26
CA THR A 12 -9.50 1.86 -5.81
C THR A 12 -8.35 2.60 -5.17
N THR A 13 -8.67 3.59 -4.33
CA THR A 13 -7.69 4.31 -3.54
C THR A 13 -7.86 3.92 -2.08
N ILE A 14 -6.78 3.52 -1.44
CA ILE A 14 -6.75 3.21 -0.02
C ILE A 14 -5.90 4.25 0.68
N ASP A 15 -6.52 5.04 1.54
CA ASP A 15 -5.82 6.03 2.35
C ASP A 15 -5.41 5.40 3.67
N LEU A 16 -4.13 5.46 4.01
CA LEU A 16 -3.58 4.90 5.23
C LEU A 16 -3.04 6.01 6.13
N ALA A 17 -3.33 5.92 7.42
CA ALA A 17 -2.77 6.82 8.42
C ALA A 17 -2.37 6.06 9.68
N GLY A 18 -1.32 6.50 10.34
CA GLY A 18 -0.80 5.91 11.56
C GLY A 18 0.40 5.02 11.32
N ARG A 19 0.41 3.87 11.94
CA ARG A 19 1.55 2.94 11.90
C ARG A 19 1.15 1.64 11.21
N LEU A 20 1.92 1.23 10.23
CA LEU A 20 1.75 -0.06 9.58
C LEU A 20 2.82 -1.00 10.13
N ASP A 21 2.44 -1.81 11.09
CA ASP A 21 3.35 -2.69 11.82
C ASP A 21 2.78 -4.11 11.92
N THR A 22 3.39 -4.94 12.75
CA THR A 22 3.00 -6.34 12.90
C THR A 22 1.53 -6.50 13.34
N THR A 23 1.02 -5.56 14.14
CA THR A 23 -0.35 -5.64 14.64
C THR A 23 -1.39 -5.12 13.66
N THR A 24 -1.02 -4.19 12.78
CA THR A 24 -1.93 -3.56 11.82
C THR A 24 -1.84 -4.13 10.41
N ALA A 25 -0.70 -4.73 10.05
CA ALA A 25 -0.51 -5.29 8.72
C ALA A 25 -1.58 -6.32 8.32
N PRO A 26 -2.04 -7.22 9.20
CA PRO A 26 -3.11 -8.16 8.83
C PRO A 26 -4.40 -7.49 8.40
N ALA A 27 -4.76 -6.36 9.01
CA ALA A 27 -5.96 -5.62 8.63
C ALA A 27 -5.85 -5.05 7.22
N LEU A 28 -4.67 -4.52 6.86
CA LEU A 28 -4.45 -4.01 5.52
C LEU A 28 -4.45 -5.14 4.50
N ASP A 29 -3.81 -6.25 4.81
CA ASP A 29 -3.78 -7.41 3.92
C ASP A 29 -5.19 -7.92 3.63
N LYS A 30 -6.02 -8.02 4.66
CA LYS A 30 -7.41 -8.42 4.52
C LYS A 30 -8.19 -7.44 3.64
N THR A 31 -8.03 -6.15 3.88
CA THR A 31 -8.69 -5.11 3.10
C THR A 31 -8.31 -5.21 1.63
N ILE A 32 -7.03 -5.36 1.32
CA ILE A 32 -6.58 -5.49 -0.06
C ILE A 32 -7.19 -6.73 -0.70
N ASN A 33 -7.13 -7.88 -0.02
CA ASN A 33 -7.64 -9.13 -0.56
C ASN A 33 -9.15 -9.10 -0.81
N GLU A 34 -9.91 -8.39 0.01
CA GLU A 34 -11.37 -8.33 -0.11
C GLU A 34 -11.84 -7.27 -1.12
N ASP A 35 -11.10 -6.17 -1.24
CA ASP A 35 -11.58 -4.99 -1.97
C ASP A 35 -10.96 -4.77 -3.33
N ILE A 36 -10.08 -5.66 -3.80
CA ILE A 36 -9.49 -5.48 -5.13
C ILE A 36 -10.27 -6.13 -6.26
N ALA A 37 -11.34 -6.85 -5.96
CA ALA A 37 -12.18 -7.46 -7.00
C ALA A 37 -12.74 -6.38 -7.94
N GLY A 38 -12.48 -6.50 -9.23
CA GLY A 38 -12.90 -5.51 -10.21
C GLY A 38 -11.99 -4.28 -10.30
N THR A 39 -10.98 -4.18 -9.45
CA THR A 39 -10.02 -3.08 -9.48
C THR A 39 -8.92 -3.36 -10.48
N LYS A 40 -8.63 -2.40 -11.35
CA LYS A 40 -7.49 -2.49 -12.27
C LYS A 40 -6.34 -1.57 -11.84
N ASN A 41 -6.66 -0.48 -11.16
CA ASN A 41 -5.66 0.46 -10.65
C ASN A 41 -5.83 0.63 -9.16
N LEU A 42 -4.86 0.15 -8.40
CA LEU A 42 -4.84 0.32 -6.95
C LEU A 42 -3.89 1.46 -6.59
N VAL A 43 -4.39 2.43 -5.86
CA VAL A 43 -3.58 3.55 -5.37
C VAL A 43 -3.54 3.48 -3.85
N LEU A 44 -2.34 3.43 -3.30
CA LEU A 44 -2.13 3.53 -1.86
C LEU A 44 -1.67 4.95 -1.55
N ASP A 45 -2.52 5.73 -0.92
CA ASP A 45 -2.18 7.08 -0.48
C ASP A 45 -1.74 6.98 0.98
N ILE A 46 -0.45 7.14 1.19
CA ILE A 46 0.15 6.93 2.51
C ILE A 46 0.64 8.23 3.15
N LYS A 47 0.03 9.37 2.79
CA LYS A 47 0.44 10.64 3.37
C LYS A 47 0.32 10.68 4.89
N GLY A 48 -0.61 9.91 5.46
CA GLY A 48 -0.80 9.81 6.90
C GLY A 48 0.02 8.72 7.58
N LEU A 49 0.77 7.94 6.81
CA LEU A 49 1.55 6.83 7.35
C LEU A 49 2.86 7.34 7.95
N GLU A 50 3.04 7.09 9.24
CA GLU A 50 4.21 7.57 9.99
C GLU A 50 5.32 6.54 10.12
N TYR A 51 4.97 5.26 9.96
CA TYR A 51 5.89 4.16 10.21
C TYR A 51 5.48 2.92 9.43
N ILE A 52 6.45 2.18 8.93
CA ILE A 52 6.21 0.89 8.29
C ILE A 52 7.25 -0.12 8.78
N SER A 53 6.78 -1.31 9.16
CA SER A 53 7.65 -2.42 9.59
C SER A 53 7.85 -3.41 8.45
N SER A 54 8.67 -4.43 8.69
CA SER A 54 8.86 -5.51 7.71
C SER A 54 7.56 -6.25 7.41
N ALA A 55 6.67 -6.39 8.38
CA ALA A 55 5.36 -6.99 8.15
C ALA A 55 4.52 -6.15 7.18
N GLY A 56 4.57 -4.82 7.33
CA GLY A 56 3.92 -3.90 6.41
C GLY A 56 4.50 -3.97 5.01
N LEU A 57 5.82 -4.02 4.90
CA LEU A 57 6.50 -4.15 3.60
C LEU A 57 6.07 -5.43 2.88
N ARG A 58 5.91 -6.53 3.61
CA ARG A 58 5.43 -7.79 3.00
C ARG A 58 4.03 -7.65 2.42
N VAL A 59 3.15 -6.93 3.10
CA VAL A 59 1.80 -6.68 2.60
C VAL A 59 1.84 -5.87 1.31
N LEU A 60 2.67 -4.83 1.27
CA LEU A 60 2.84 -4.01 0.06
C LEU A 60 3.40 -4.85 -1.09
N LEU A 61 4.38 -5.71 -0.81
CA LEU A 61 4.95 -6.58 -1.84
C LEU A 61 3.91 -7.55 -2.38
N ALA A 62 3.13 -8.17 -1.52
CA ALA A 62 2.08 -9.09 -1.93
C ALA A 62 1.03 -8.38 -2.79
N ALA A 63 0.64 -7.16 -2.41
CA ALA A 63 -0.29 -6.35 -3.17
C ALA A 63 0.25 -6.01 -4.55
N GLN A 64 1.54 -5.61 -4.62
CA GLN A 64 2.20 -5.30 -5.89
C GLN A 64 2.19 -6.50 -6.83
N LYS A 65 2.51 -7.68 -6.31
CA LYS A 65 2.51 -8.90 -7.11
C LYS A 65 1.12 -9.25 -7.64
N LYS A 66 0.09 -9.10 -6.82
CA LYS A 66 -1.29 -9.34 -7.25
C LYS A 66 -1.71 -8.36 -8.32
N MET A 67 -1.41 -7.10 -8.13
CA MET A 67 -1.83 -6.05 -9.07
C MET A 67 -1.09 -6.12 -10.40
N GLN A 68 0.14 -6.62 -10.43
CA GLN A 68 0.86 -6.83 -11.68
C GLN A 68 0.14 -7.80 -12.61
N LYS A 69 -0.65 -8.71 -12.07
CA LYS A 69 -1.39 -9.71 -12.85
C LYS A 69 -2.71 -9.16 -13.41
N ILE A 70 -3.29 -8.15 -12.76
CA ILE A 70 -4.62 -7.65 -13.11
C ILE A 70 -4.64 -6.19 -13.53
N GLY A 71 -3.56 -5.45 -13.29
CA GLY A 71 -3.51 -4.04 -13.63
C GLY A 71 -2.27 -3.37 -13.09
N SER A 72 -2.45 -2.35 -12.27
CA SER A 72 -1.34 -1.58 -11.72
C SER A 72 -1.55 -1.19 -10.26
N MET A 73 -0.46 -0.90 -9.57
CA MET A 73 -0.48 -0.36 -8.22
C MET A 73 0.49 0.81 -8.15
N LYS A 74 0.07 1.86 -7.48
CA LYS A 74 0.90 3.04 -7.22
C LYS A 74 0.86 3.37 -5.74
N VAL A 75 1.98 3.86 -5.21
CA VAL A 75 2.07 4.37 -3.86
C VAL A 75 2.38 5.85 -3.96
N LYS A 76 1.58 6.69 -3.33
CA LYS A 76 1.78 8.14 -3.42
C LYS A 76 1.78 8.82 -2.07
N ASN A 77 2.32 10.03 -2.05
CA ASN A 77 2.43 10.87 -0.86
C ASN A 77 3.23 10.19 0.25
N VAL A 78 4.38 9.62 -0.13
CA VAL A 78 5.26 8.92 0.80
C VAL A 78 6.02 9.95 1.65
N ARG A 79 5.87 9.85 2.96
CA ARG A 79 6.64 10.70 3.88
C ARG A 79 8.12 10.30 3.84
N GLU A 80 8.97 11.26 4.16
CA GLU A 80 10.42 11.07 4.14
C GLU A 80 10.86 9.86 4.98
N GLU A 81 10.32 9.70 6.18
CA GLU A 81 10.69 8.58 7.07
C GLU A 81 10.34 7.22 6.45
N VAL A 82 9.22 7.14 5.74
CA VAL A 82 8.81 5.90 5.09
C VAL A 82 9.61 5.69 3.81
N MET A 83 9.90 6.77 3.08
CA MET A 83 10.72 6.68 1.88
C MET A 83 12.13 6.16 2.21
N GLU A 84 12.70 6.58 3.33
CA GLU A 84 13.99 6.07 3.78
C GLU A 84 13.97 4.56 3.96
N VAL A 85 12.88 4.02 4.51
CA VAL A 85 12.73 2.57 4.67
C VAL A 85 12.63 1.89 3.30
N PHE A 86 11.89 2.46 2.36
CA PHE A 86 11.80 1.92 1.01
C PHE A 86 13.16 1.89 0.32
N GLU A 87 13.94 2.96 0.47
CA GLU A 87 15.28 3.03 -0.12
C GLU A 87 16.23 2.03 0.51
N MET A 88 16.24 1.92 1.84
CA MET A 88 17.12 1.00 2.55
C MET A 88 16.82 -0.47 2.27
N THR A 89 15.57 -0.80 2.01
CA THR A 89 15.14 -2.18 1.78
C THR A 89 15.10 -2.56 0.31
N GLY A 90 15.31 -1.61 -0.60
CA GLY A 90 15.19 -1.83 -2.03
C GLY A 90 13.76 -1.75 -2.56
N PHE A 91 12.79 -1.48 -1.70
CA PHE A 91 11.38 -1.37 -2.11
C PHE A 91 11.12 -0.18 -3.02
N ALA A 92 11.96 0.87 -2.95
CA ALA A 92 11.84 2.01 -3.85
C ALA A 92 11.95 1.60 -5.33
N ASP A 93 12.67 0.51 -5.61
CA ASP A 93 12.82 -0.02 -6.96
C ASP A 93 11.73 -1.04 -7.34
N ILE A 94 11.02 -1.57 -6.36
CA ILE A 94 9.96 -2.56 -6.57
C ILE A 94 8.60 -1.89 -6.74
N LEU A 95 8.32 -0.89 -5.91
CA LEU A 95 7.05 -0.16 -5.91
C LEU A 95 7.08 0.96 -6.94
N VAL A 96 5.92 1.27 -7.51
CA VAL A 96 5.75 2.45 -8.35
C VAL A 96 5.36 3.60 -7.41
N ILE A 97 6.29 4.51 -7.18
CA ILE A 97 6.12 5.61 -6.24
C ILE A 97 5.92 6.91 -7.03
N GLU A 98 4.86 7.63 -6.67
CA GLU A 98 4.56 8.94 -7.26
C GLU A 98 4.80 10.07 -6.29
#